data_dc90909897c0d31f3109cfbbe59170e6
#
_entry.id   dc90909897c0d31f3109cfbbe59170e6
#
_cell.length_a   1.000
_cell.length_b   1.000
_cell.length_c   1.000
_cell.angle_alpha   90.00
_cell.angle_beta   90.00
_cell.angle_gamma   90.00
#
_symmetry.space_group_name_H-M   'P 1'
#
loop_
_entity.id
_entity.type
_entity.pdbx_description
1 polymer ?
#
loop_
_entity_poly.entity_id
_entity_poly.type
_entity_poly.pdbx_seq_one_letter_code
_entity_poly.pdbx_strand_id
1 'polypeptide(L)'
;MCIRDRSRTTLDVLKNYATINSSIVFRKGSTLRTISNAENILSKFTSEEIFPVDFAIYDLSQFLSGITLFDNPSLDFASDDFVRIIGNGRSVKYYFSDPEITLKSAPEKNVKFPGADIQFNLTGDDLIALQKASAVYSLPDMSFQSKDGKVQLVLSDKENDTSNTYKQSISGECTGDYSVDVKMENIRLLPGDYNVKVSKGLISEWNNTTLDLTYYIALEP
;
A
#
# COMPACT_ATOMS: atom_id res chain seq x y z
N MET A 1 -16.29 -20.30 -12.53
CA MET A 1 -16.89 -19.56 -11.40
C MET A 1 -16.81 -18.08 -11.72
N CYS A 2 -17.90 -17.35 -11.59
CA CYS A 2 -18.01 -15.95 -12.00
C CYS A 2 -18.04 -15.08 -10.74
N ILE A 3 -17.14 -14.12 -10.61
CA ILE A 3 -17.22 -13.09 -9.58
C ILE A 3 -18.04 -11.96 -10.18
N ARG A 4 -19.24 -11.74 -9.65
CA ARG A 4 -20.11 -10.60 -9.95
C ARG A 4 -19.96 -9.57 -8.84
N ASP A 5 -20.05 -8.32 -9.18
CA ASP A 5 -20.00 -7.18 -8.26
C ASP A 5 -18.69 -7.13 -7.45
N ARG A 6 -17.72 -6.38 -7.96
CA ARG A 6 -16.57 -6.00 -7.17
C ARG A 6 -16.89 -4.80 -6.37
N SER A 7 -16.52 -4.84 -5.11
CA SER A 7 -16.59 -3.65 -4.31
C SER A 7 -15.66 -2.59 -4.91
N ARG A 8 -16.11 -1.36 -4.98
CA ARG A 8 -15.30 -0.22 -5.39
C ARG A 8 -14.02 -0.15 -4.55
N THR A 9 -14.11 -0.53 -3.29
CA THR A 9 -13.01 -0.61 -2.34
C THR A 9 -11.88 -1.53 -2.83
N THR A 10 -12.20 -2.76 -3.25
CA THR A 10 -11.17 -3.70 -3.77
C THR A 10 -10.49 -3.15 -5.02
N LEU A 11 -11.25 -2.52 -5.93
CA LEU A 11 -10.65 -1.88 -7.11
C LEU A 11 -9.74 -0.71 -6.75
N ASP A 12 -10.12 0.11 -5.77
CA ASP A 12 -9.32 1.25 -5.34
C ASP A 12 -8.03 0.78 -4.62
N VAL A 13 -8.09 -0.29 -3.80
CA VAL A 13 -6.90 -0.92 -3.22
C VAL A 13 -6.00 -1.51 -4.30
N LEU A 14 -6.54 -2.20 -5.30
CA LEU A 14 -5.74 -2.75 -6.40
C LEU A 14 -5.09 -1.64 -7.25
N LYS A 15 -5.76 -0.51 -7.48
CA LYS A 15 -5.15 0.67 -8.13
C LYS A 15 -4.01 1.24 -7.29
N ASN A 16 -4.18 1.31 -5.98
CA ASN A 16 -3.10 1.71 -5.09
C ASN A 16 -1.94 0.70 -5.15
N TYR A 17 -2.21 -0.60 -5.13
CA TYR A 17 -1.19 -1.65 -5.26
C TYR A 17 -0.41 -1.54 -6.57
N ALA A 18 -1.06 -1.16 -7.68
CA ALA A 18 -0.40 -0.91 -8.95
C ALA A 18 0.65 0.23 -8.89
N THR A 19 0.56 1.15 -7.92
CA THR A 19 1.58 2.17 -7.68
C THR A 19 2.79 1.63 -6.92
N ILE A 20 2.62 0.53 -6.18
CA ILE A 20 3.67 -0.13 -5.38
C ILE A 20 4.43 -1.15 -6.24
N ASN A 21 3.68 -2.00 -6.97
CA ASN A 21 4.22 -2.99 -7.88
C ASN A 21 3.33 -3.09 -9.12
N SER A 22 3.92 -3.09 -10.30
CA SER A 22 3.18 -3.24 -11.57
C SER A 22 2.52 -4.61 -11.72
N SER A 23 2.95 -5.61 -10.95
CA SER A 23 2.44 -6.97 -11.00
C SER A 23 1.85 -7.42 -9.66
N ILE A 24 0.99 -8.44 -9.70
CA ILE A 24 0.42 -9.03 -8.48
C ILE A 24 0.15 -10.53 -8.67
N VAL A 25 0.34 -11.29 -7.59
CA VAL A 25 -0.10 -12.68 -7.50
C VAL A 25 -1.33 -12.73 -6.61
N PHE A 26 -2.45 -13.14 -7.18
CA PHE A 26 -3.68 -13.44 -6.45
C PHE A 26 -3.60 -14.86 -5.92
N ARG A 27 -3.92 -15.03 -4.64
CA ARG A 27 -4.08 -16.34 -4.01
C ARG A 27 -5.57 -16.63 -3.82
N LYS A 28 -5.92 -17.90 -3.88
CA LYS A 28 -7.29 -18.34 -3.57
C LYS A 28 -7.68 -17.85 -2.17
N GLY A 29 -8.84 -17.21 -2.07
CA GLY A 29 -9.33 -16.63 -0.83
C GLY A 29 -9.58 -15.13 -0.98
N SER A 30 -9.63 -14.41 0.13
CA SER A 30 -9.96 -12.97 0.18
C SER A 30 -8.73 -12.08 0.47
N THR A 31 -7.57 -12.64 0.75
CA THR A 31 -6.38 -11.86 1.11
C THR A 31 -5.59 -11.45 -0.12
N LEU A 32 -5.44 -10.15 -0.33
CA LEU A 32 -4.58 -9.54 -1.35
C LEU A 32 -3.30 -9.02 -0.69
N ARG A 33 -2.18 -9.23 -1.35
CA ARG A 33 -0.87 -8.77 -0.87
C ARG A 33 -0.06 -8.20 -2.02
N THR A 34 0.74 -7.20 -1.73
CA THR A 34 1.73 -6.66 -2.66
C THR A 34 3.04 -6.37 -1.94
N ILE A 35 4.13 -6.37 -2.67
CA ILE A 35 5.45 -5.96 -2.20
C ILE A 35 6.14 -5.15 -3.30
N SER A 36 6.80 -4.07 -2.94
CA SER A 36 7.59 -3.28 -3.89
C SER A 36 8.80 -4.06 -4.41
N ASN A 37 9.30 -3.69 -5.58
CA ASN A 37 10.49 -4.32 -6.15
C ASN A 37 11.73 -4.20 -5.24
N ALA A 38 11.84 -3.08 -4.51
CA ALA A 38 12.91 -2.83 -3.54
C ALA A 38 12.67 -3.51 -2.17
N GLU A 39 11.54 -4.21 -1.98
CA GLU A 39 11.14 -4.88 -0.73
C GLU A 39 10.97 -3.94 0.48
N ASN A 40 10.86 -2.65 0.24
CA ASN A 40 10.72 -1.63 1.27
C ASN A 40 9.26 -1.27 1.61
N ILE A 41 8.30 -1.73 0.80
CA ILE A 41 6.86 -1.57 1.05
C ILE A 41 6.19 -2.93 0.89
N LEU A 42 5.48 -3.38 1.92
CA LEU A 42 4.62 -4.56 1.87
C LEU A 42 3.23 -4.15 2.33
N SER A 43 2.19 -4.63 1.63
CA SER A 43 0.81 -4.40 2.05
C SER A 43 0.00 -5.69 2.04
N LYS A 44 -0.97 -5.72 2.95
CA LYS A 44 -1.98 -6.78 3.08
C LYS A 44 -3.36 -6.14 3.18
N PHE A 45 -4.30 -6.66 2.41
CA PHE A 45 -5.71 -6.27 2.43
C PHE A 45 -6.60 -7.51 2.45
N THR A 46 -7.65 -7.51 3.26
CA THR A 46 -8.71 -8.52 3.20
C THR A 46 -9.89 -7.95 2.43
N SER A 47 -10.12 -8.46 1.23
CA SER A 47 -11.24 -8.03 0.38
C SER A 47 -12.55 -8.69 0.80
N GLU A 48 -13.67 -8.12 0.38
CA GLU A 48 -14.99 -8.73 0.51
C GLU A 48 -15.19 -9.88 -0.49
N GLU A 49 -14.44 -9.85 -1.61
CA GLU A 49 -14.50 -10.87 -2.64
C GLU A 49 -13.61 -12.07 -2.30
N ILE A 50 -14.07 -13.23 -2.73
CA ILE A 50 -13.31 -14.49 -2.64
C ILE A 50 -12.82 -14.85 -4.05
N PHE A 51 -11.52 -14.83 -4.25
CA PHE A 51 -10.90 -15.28 -5.49
C PHE A 51 -10.88 -16.81 -5.53
N PRO A 52 -11.37 -17.44 -6.61
CA PRO A 52 -11.61 -18.89 -6.64
C PRO A 52 -10.35 -19.72 -6.86
N VAL A 53 -9.32 -19.14 -7.47
CA VAL A 53 -8.07 -19.80 -7.89
C VAL A 53 -6.88 -18.89 -7.67
N ASP A 54 -5.69 -19.46 -7.67
CA ASP A 54 -4.44 -18.71 -7.73
C ASP A 54 -4.21 -18.26 -9.17
N PHE A 55 -3.79 -17.02 -9.36
CA PHE A 55 -3.40 -16.51 -10.67
C PHE A 55 -2.48 -15.27 -10.53
N ALA A 56 -1.75 -14.97 -11.58
CA ALA A 56 -0.79 -13.87 -11.58
C ALA A 56 -1.05 -12.91 -12.74
N ILE A 57 -0.92 -11.61 -12.45
CA ILE A 57 -1.09 -10.52 -13.40
C ILE A 57 0.23 -9.76 -13.51
N TYR A 58 0.78 -9.68 -14.72
CA TYR A 58 2.04 -8.96 -14.99
C TYR A 58 1.85 -7.44 -15.01
N ASP A 59 0.81 -6.97 -15.69
CA ASP A 59 0.47 -5.54 -15.74
C ASP A 59 -0.89 -5.31 -15.08
N LEU A 60 -0.82 -5.00 -13.78
CA LEU A 60 -2.03 -4.75 -12.97
C LEU A 60 -2.79 -3.52 -13.45
N SER A 61 -2.09 -2.47 -13.91
CA SER A 61 -2.74 -1.26 -14.43
C SER A 61 -3.53 -1.55 -15.71
N GLN A 62 -2.97 -2.34 -16.62
CA GLN A 62 -3.65 -2.76 -17.84
C GLN A 62 -4.86 -3.65 -17.51
N PHE A 63 -4.71 -4.60 -16.60
CA PHE A 63 -5.80 -5.47 -16.14
C PHE A 63 -6.97 -4.67 -15.56
N LEU A 64 -6.68 -3.73 -14.66
CA LEU A 64 -7.68 -2.86 -14.05
C LEU A 64 -8.36 -1.96 -15.08
N SER A 65 -7.59 -1.41 -16.02
CA SER A 65 -8.12 -0.62 -17.13
C SER A 65 -9.06 -1.46 -18.03
N GLY A 66 -8.68 -2.73 -18.28
CA GLY A 66 -9.53 -3.68 -19.01
C GLY A 66 -10.87 -3.95 -18.32
N ILE A 67 -10.89 -4.00 -16.99
CA ILE A 67 -12.12 -4.13 -16.20
C ILE A 67 -13.01 -2.90 -16.37
N THR A 68 -12.45 -1.69 -16.41
CA THR A 68 -13.22 -0.44 -16.52
C THR A 68 -13.83 -0.20 -17.89
N LEU A 69 -13.49 -1.02 -18.91
CA LEU A 69 -14.14 -0.96 -20.23
C LEU A 69 -15.62 -1.43 -20.21
N PHE A 70 -16.04 -2.04 -19.12
CA PHE A 70 -17.36 -2.64 -18.99
C PHE A 70 -18.11 -2.06 -17.79
N ASP A 71 -19.41 -1.83 -17.96
CA ASP A 71 -20.29 -1.54 -16.85
C ASP A 71 -20.61 -2.85 -16.11
N ASN A 72 -20.35 -2.91 -14.80
CA ASN A 72 -20.58 -4.09 -13.95
C ASN A 72 -20.02 -5.41 -14.55
N PRO A 73 -18.72 -5.48 -14.83
CA PRO A 73 -18.12 -6.66 -15.43
C PRO A 73 -18.13 -7.85 -14.49
N SER A 74 -18.30 -9.04 -15.06
CA SER A 74 -18.06 -10.29 -14.38
C SER A 74 -16.70 -10.87 -14.80
N LEU A 75 -16.01 -11.54 -13.87
CA LEU A 75 -14.80 -12.31 -14.16
C LEU A 75 -15.13 -13.79 -14.15
N ASP A 76 -14.81 -14.45 -15.25
CA ASP A 76 -14.96 -15.89 -15.41
C ASP A 76 -13.58 -16.58 -15.39
N PHE A 77 -13.38 -17.46 -14.43
CA PHE A 77 -12.17 -18.24 -14.19
C PHE A 77 -12.35 -19.70 -14.62
N ALA A 78 -13.01 -19.94 -15.74
CA ALA A 78 -13.21 -21.29 -16.25
C ALA A 78 -11.95 -21.88 -16.92
N SER A 79 -10.95 -21.07 -17.22
CA SER A 79 -9.67 -21.48 -17.82
C SER A 79 -8.53 -21.33 -16.81
N ASP A 80 -7.55 -22.22 -16.89
CA ASP A 80 -6.31 -22.12 -16.10
C ASP A 80 -5.30 -21.12 -16.70
N ASP A 81 -5.50 -20.69 -17.96
CA ASP A 81 -4.54 -19.84 -18.68
C ASP A 81 -4.95 -18.35 -18.67
N PHE A 82 -6.23 -18.03 -18.48
CA PHE A 82 -6.74 -16.67 -18.58
C PHE A 82 -8.01 -16.45 -17.74
N VAL A 83 -8.25 -15.22 -17.34
CA VAL A 83 -9.57 -14.76 -16.89
C VAL A 83 -10.31 -14.09 -18.04
N ARG A 84 -11.61 -14.37 -18.16
CA ARG A 84 -12.47 -13.68 -19.11
C ARG A 84 -13.23 -12.57 -18.39
N ILE A 85 -13.01 -11.33 -18.83
CA ILE A 85 -13.76 -10.14 -18.38
C ILE A 85 -14.98 -10.02 -19.31
N ILE A 86 -16.19 -10.04 -18.75
CA ILE A 86 -17.44 -10.09 -19.53
C ILE A 86 -18.37 -8.96 -19.07
N GLY A 87 -18.91 -8.20 -20.01
CA GLY A 87 -19.93 -7.16 -19.74
C GLY A 87 -20.56 -6.66 -21.03
N ASN A 88 -21.82 -6.25 -20.97
CA ASN A 88 -22.53 -5.59 -22.08
C ASN A 88 -22.47 -6.34 -23.43
N GLY A 89 -22.53 -7.70 -23.39
CA GLY A 89 -22.44 -8.53 -24.60
C GLY A 89 -21.04 -8.61 -25.22
N ARG A 90 -20.01 -8.10 -24.56
CA ARG A 90 -18.59 -8.11 -24.98
C ARG A 90 -17.76 -8.92 -23.99
N SER A 91 -16.60 -9.38 -24.43
CA SER A 91 -15.65 -10.04 -23.53
C SER A 91 -14.20 -9.84 -23.98
N VAL A 92 -13.30 -9.85 -23.00
CA VAL A 92 -11.83 -9.86 -23.20
C VAL A 92 -11.26 -11.05 -22.46
N LYS A 93 -10.31 -11.75 -23.07
CA LYS A 93 -9.44 -12.71 -22.40
C LYS A 93 -8.19 -11.99 -21.93
N TYR A 94 -7.91 -12.06 -20.63
CA TYR A 94 -6.67 -11.56 -20.07
C TYR A 94 -5.85 -12.76 -19.59
N TYR A 95 -4.70 -13.00 -20.26
CA TYR A 95 -3.85 -14.15 -19.97
C TYR A 95 -3.08 -13.96 -18.67
N PHE A 96 -2.95 -15.03 -17.92
CA PHE A 96 -2.15 -15.07 -16.69
C PHE A 96 -0.66 -15.09 -17.02
N SER A 97 0.13 -14.59 -16.09
CA SER A 97 1.59 -14.69 -16.11
C SER A 97 2.04 -15.84 -15.22
N ASP A 98 3.23 -16.35 -15.46
CA ASP A 98 3.84 -17.31 -14.57
C ASP A 98 4.37 -16.61 -13.30
N PRO A 99 3.83 -16.94 -12.12
CA PRO A 99 4.20 -16.27 -10.87
C PRO A 99 5.62 -16.60 -10.41
N GLU A 100 6.21 -17.72 -10.85
CA GLU A 100 7.53 -18.16 -10.39
C GLU A 100 8.67 -17.55 -11.23
N ILE A 101 8.41 -17.22 -12.50
CA ILE A 101 9.45 -16.80 -13.45
C ILE A 101 9.57 -15.27 -13.54
N THR A 102 8.45 -14.56 -13.43
CA THR A 102 8.40 -13.13 -13.84
C THR A 102 7.97 -12.16 -12.75
N LEU A 103 7.49 -12.63 -11.61
CA LEU A 103 6.83 -11.76 -10.65
C LEU A 103 7.45 -11.83 -9.26
N LYS A 104 7.66 -10.65 -8.67
CA LYS A 104 7.97 -10.56 -7.26
C LYS A 104 6.67 -10.66 -6.45
N SER A 105 6.45 -11.79 -5.80
CA SER A 105 5.28 -12.04 -4.96
C SER A 105 5.53 -11.67 -3.51
N ALA A 106 4.53 -11.07 -2.87
CA ALA A 106 4.57 -10.82 -1.44
C ALA A 106 4.54 -12.13 -0.64
N PRO A 107 5.28 -12.23 0.50
CA PRO A 107 5.29 -13.41 1.34
C PRO A 107 3.88 -13.67 1.92
N GLU A 108 3.51 -14.95 2.02
CA GLU A 108 2.22 -15.36 2.61
C GLU A 108 2.21 -15.22 4.14
N LYS A 109 3.38 -15.28 4.76
CA LYS A 109 3.51 -15.13 6.21
C LYS A 109 3.23 -13.70 6.64
N ASN A 110 2.51 -13.55 7.75
CA ASN A 110 2.30 -12.24 8.35
C ASN A 110 3.62 -11.69 8.90
N VAL A 111 3.81 -10.38 8.74
CA VAL A 111 4.91 -9.65 9.35
C VAL A 111 4.75 -9.70 10.86
N LYS A 112 5.84 -10.03 11.56
CA LYS A 112 5.90 -9.89 13.02
C LYS A 112 6.44 -8.50 13.32
N PHE A 113 5.57 -7.59 13.75
CA PHE A 113 5.98 -6.26 14.16
C PHE A 113 6.71 -6.32 15.51
N PRO A 114 7.92 -5.74 15.65
CA PRO A 114 8.77 -5.93 16.83
C PRO A 114 8.29 -5.17 18.07
N GLY A 115 7.33 -4.28 17.94
CA GLY A 115 6.84 -3.38 18.97
C GLY A 115 6.95 -1.92 18.55
N ALA A 116 6.07 -1.06 19.10
CA ALA A 116 6.03 0.36 18.78
C ALA A 116 6.89 1.15 19.78
N ASP A 117 7.82 1.94 19.27
CA ASP A 117 8.54 2.97 20.02
C ASP A 117 7.83 4.32 19.92
N ILE A 118 7.15 4.58 18.79
CA ILE A 118 6.26 5.72 18.57
C ILE A 118 4.93 5.19 18.03
N GLN A 119 3.81 5.72 18.53
CA GLN A 119 2.47 5.39 18.04
C GLN A 119 1.60 6.64 17.98
N PHE A 120 0.85 6.81 16.90
CA PHE A 120 -0.06 7.94 16.69
C PHE A 120 -1.14 7.63 15.68
N ASN A 121 -2.18 8.47 15.68
CA ASN A 121 -3.20 8.47 14.64
C ASN A 121 -2.88 9.57 13.62
N LEU A 122 -2.89 9.22 12.35
CA LEU A 122 -2.72 10.15 11.23
C LEU A 122 -4.03 10.22 10.46
N THR A 123 -4.61 11.42 10.36
CA THR A 123 -5.82 11.62 9.55
C THR A 123 -5.48 11.66 8.06
N GLY A 124 -6.47 11.41 7.20
CA GLY A 124 -6.31 11.53 5.75
C GLY A 124 -5.93 12.95 5.33
N ASP A 125 -6.43 13.97 6.03
CA ASP A 125 -6.07 15.38 5.78
C ASP A 125 -4.61 15.66 6.15
N ASP A 126 -4.12 15.10 7.26
CA ASP A 126 -2.70 15.20 7.65
C ASP A 126 -1.78 14.52 6.62
N LEU A 127 -2.16 13.32 6.16
CA LEU A 127 -1.41 12.59 5.13
C LEU A 127 -1.33 13.41 3.82
N ILE A 128 -2.46 13.99 3.39
CA ILE A 128 -2.51 14.86 2.20
C ILE A 128 -1.65 16.10 2.40
N ALA A 129 -1.68 16.71 3.60
CA ALA A 129 -0.87 17.89 3.91
C ALA A 129 0.64 17.58 3.82
N LEU A 130 1.07 16.44 4.39
CA LEU A 130 2.45 15.97 4.30
C LEU A 130 2.89 15.73 2.85
N GLN A 131 2.07 15.02 2.07
CA GLN A 131 2.37 14.74 0.66
C GLN A 131 2.45 16.02 -0.17
N LYS A 132 1.54 16.99 0.05
CA LYS A 132 1.57 18.31 -0.61
C LYS A 132 2.81 19.11 -0.22
N ALA A 133 3.16 19.15 1.07
CA ALA A 133 4.33 19.87 1.55
C ALA A 133 5.62 19.27 0.97
N SER A 134 5.74 17.94 0.95
CA SER A 134 6.85 17.23 0.31
C SER A 134 6.98 17.62 -1.17
N ALA A 135 5.87 17.60 -1.92
CA ALA A 135 5.89 17.93 -3.34
C ALA A 135 6.22 19.41 -3.61
N VAL A 136 5.62 20.36 -2.85
CA VAL A 136 5.81 21.81 -3.04
C VAL A 136 7.23 22.25 -2.74
N TYR A 137 7.84 21.70 -1.69
CA TYR A 137 9.18 22.10 -1.23
C TYR A 137 10.27 21.10 -1.63
N SER A 138 9.94 20.05 -2.40
CA SER A 138 10.87 18.98 -2.82
C SER A 138 11.59 18.36 -1.62
N LEU A 139 10.83 17.95 -0.59
CA LEU A 139 11.33 17.34 0.63
C LEU A 139 11.20 15.81 0.55
N PRO A 140 12.26 15.06 0.22
CA PRO A 140 12.19 13.65 -0.02
C PRO A 140 12.13 12.79 1.25
N ASP A 141 12.52 13.35 2.39
CA ASP A 141 12.66 12.62 3.65
C ASP A 141 11.58 13.03 4.66
N MET A 142 11.00 12.05 5.35
CA MET A 142 10.15 12.26 6.51
C MET A 142 10.76 11.60 7.74
N SER A 143 11.00 12.38 8.79
CA SER A 143 11.45 11.87 10.08
C SER A 143 10.28 11.74 11.04
N PHE A 144 10.16 10.58 11.67
CA PHE A 144 9.36 10.38 12.87
C PHE A 144 10.23 10.75 14.07
N GLN A 145 9.90 11.85 14.71
CA GLN A 145 10.65 12.35 15.87
C GLN A 145 9.80 12.28 17.13
N SER A 146 10.39 11.78 18.20
CA SER A 146 9.82 11.91 19.53
C SER A 146 10.82 12.58 20.46
N LYS A 147 10.34 13.56 21.22
CA LYS A 147 11.12 14.29 22.20
C LYS A 147 10.24 14.76 23.34
N ASP A 148 10.68 14.56 24.59
CA ASP A 148 9.96 14.98 25.80
C ASP A 148 8.48 14.53 25.79
N GLY A 149 8.20 13.31 25.32
CA GLY A 149 6.84 12.76 25.23
C GLY A 149 5.98 13.32 24.10
N LYS A 150 6.54 14.13 23.19
CA LYS A 150 5.83 14.73 22.05
C LYS A 150 6.26 14.04 20.77
N VAL A 151 5.31 13.80 19.87
CA VAL A 151 5.56 13.24 18.53
C VAL A 151 5.47 14.34 17.48
N GLN A 152 6.42 14.35 16.56
CA GLN A 152 6.49 15.29 15.45
C GLN A 152 6.87 14.57 14.16
N LEU A 153 6.21 14.92 13.06
CA LEU A 153 6.61 14.55 11.71
C LEU A 153 7.37 15.73 11.09
N VAL A 154 8.56 15.45 10.57
CA VAL A 154 9.44 16.47 10.00
C VAL A 154 9.79 16.08 8.58
N LEU A 155 9.42 16.91 7.60
CA LEU A 155 9.88 16.76 6.23
C LEU A 155 11.12 17.61 5.99
N SER A 156 12.11 17.05 5.35
CA SER A 156 13.38 17.71 5.02
C SER A 156 14.02 17.06 3.78
N ASP A 157 15.07 17.68 3.31
CA ASP A 157 16.03 17.08 2.39
C ASP A 157 17.34 16.91 3.17
N LYS A 158 17.68 15.68 3.51
CA LYS A 158 18.88 15.37 4.31
C LYS A 158 20.19 15.51 3.55
N GLU A 159 20.12 15.56 2.23
CA GLU A 159 21.29 15.78 1.38
C GLU A 159 21.59 17.29 1.19
N ASN A 160 20.68 18.17 1.64
CA ASN A 160 20.80 19.62 1.46
C ASN A 160 20.48 20.39 2.75
N ASP A 161 21.51 20.75 3.49
CA ASP A 161 21.41 21.49 4.78
C ASP A 161 20.72 22.86 4.67
N THR A 162 20.59 23.41 3.46
CA THR A 162 19.93 24.69 3.21
C THR A 162 18.49 24.55 2.73
N SER A 163 17.97 23.33 2.68
CA SER A 163 16.60 23.04 2.26
C SER A 163 15.56 23.58 3.24
N ASN A 164 14.34 23.77 2.72
CA ASN A 164 13.19 24.06 3.57
C ASN A 164 12.91 22.87 4.51
N THR A 165 12.19 23.16 5.59
CA THR A 165 11.74 22.12 6.53
C THR A 165 10.27 22.36 6.84
N TYR A 166 9.47 21.29 6.78
CA TYR A 166 8.07 21.29 7.20
C TYR A 166 7.94 20.47 8.47
N LYS A 167 7.24 20.98 9.49
CA LYS A 167 7.05 20.29 10.77
C LYS A 167 5.58 20.26 11.13
N GLN A 168 5.13 19.08 11.56
CA GLN A 168 3.76 18.86 12.02
C GLN A 168 3.79 18.11 13.36
N SER A 169 3.26 18.73 14.41
CA SER A 169 3.09 18.09 15.71
C SER A 169 1.85 17.21 15.68
N ILE A 170 1.97 15.99 16.18
CA ILE A 170 0.89 15.00 16.22
C ILE A 170 0.73 14.49 17.65
N SER A 171 -0.53 14.31 18.07
CA SER A 171 -0.83 13.65 19.34
C SER A 171 -0.51 12.17 19.22
N GLY A 172 0.38 11.69 20.06
CA GLY A 172 0.82 10.29 20.04
C GLY A 172 1.56 9.90 21.30
N GLU A 173 1.91 8.62 21.38
CA GLU A 173 2.67 8.02 22.47
C GLU A 173 4.08 7.65 21.99
N CYS A 174 5.07 7.79 22.86
CA CYS A 174 6.44 7.37 22.60
C CYS A 174 7.09 6.82 23.85
N THR A 175 8.01 5.87 23.69
CA THR A 175 8.73 5.22 24.79
C THR A 175 10.03 5.92 25.14
N GLY A 176 10.42 6.95 24.39
CA GLY A 176 11.65 7.73 24.60
C GLY A 176 11.88 8.73 23.48
N ASP A 177 13.07 9.32 23.48
CA ASP A 177 13.48 10.25 22.43
C ASP A 177 14.10 9.47 21.27
N TYR A 178 13.46 9.57 20.11
CA TYR A 178 13.87 8.85 18.88
C TYR A 178 13.77 9.77 17.66
N SER A 179 14.57 9.45 16.65
CA SER A 179 14.41 9.98 15.29
C SER A 179 14.72 8.85 14.32
N VAL A 180 13.75 8.49 13.48
CA VAL A 180 13.89 7.50 12.41
C VAL A 180 13.22 8.03 11.15
N ASP A 181 13.72 7.61 10.02
CA ASP A 181 13.40 8.23 8.73
C ASP A 181 12.70 7.29 7.77
N VAL A 182 11.93 7.87 6.87
CA VAL A 182 11.35 7.18 5.72
C VAL A 182 11.39 8.07 4.50
N LYS A 183 11.66 7.51 3.33
CA LYS A 183 11.53 8.25 2.07
C LYS A 183 10.06 8.51 1.76
N MET A 184 9.70 9.75 1.42
CA MET A 184 8.33 10.12 1.05
C MET A 184 7.82 9.33 -0.16
N GLU A 185 8.68 8.93 -1.08
CA GLU A 185 8.34 8.06 -2.21
C GLU A 185 7.83 6.67 -1.81
N ASN A 186 8.13 6.23 -0.57
CA ASN A 186 7.65 4.96 -0.01
C ASN A 186 6.29 5.11 0.67
N ILE A 187 5.79 6.32 0.89
CA ILE A 187 4.47 6.60 1.48
C ILE A 187 3.40 6.51 0.38
N ARG A 188 3.22 5.31 -0.18
CA ARG A 188 2.25 4.99 -1.23
C ARG A 188 0.97 4.39 -0.65
N LEU A 189 0.34 5.12 0.25
CA LEU A 189 -0.84 4.67 0.97
C LEU A 189 -2.13 4.98 0.20
N LEU A 190 -3.14 4.14 0.36
CA LEU A 190 -4.50 4.48 -0.03
C LEU A 190 -4.96 5.70 0.80
N PRO A 191 -5.65 6.70 0.22
CA PRO A 191 -6.20 7.80 1.01
C PRO A 191 -7.09 7.32 2.15
N GLY A 192 -6.94 7.88 3.35
CA GLY A 192 -7.70 7.51 4.56
C GLY A 192 -6.94 7.80 5.84
N ASP A 193 -7.57 7.45 6.96
CA ASP A 193 -6.99 7.60 8.30
C ASP A 193 -6.24 6.33 8.70
N TYR A 194 -5.15 6.50 9.46
CA TYR A 194 -4.27 5.40 9.84
C TYR A 194 -3.88 5.44 11.32
N ASN A 195 -3.88 4.26 11.94
CA ASN A 195 -3.12 4.03 13.17
C ASN A 195 -1.69 3.67 12.76
N VAL A 196 -0.73 4.50 13.13
CA VAL A 196 0.67 4.35 12.75
C VAL A 196 1.49 3.91 13.95
N LYS A 197 2.30 2.88 13.75
CA LYS A 197 3.30 2.42 14.71
C LYS A 197 4.66 2.43 14.05
N VAL A 198 5.63 2.98 14.75
CA VAL A 198 7.00 3.10 14.29
C VAL A 198 7.90 2.38 15.27
N SER A 199 8.79 1.53 14.77
CA SER A 199 9.79 0.83 15.57
C SER A 199 11.18 1.29 15.20
N LYS A 200 12.03 1.52 16.20
CA LYS A 200 13.48 1.69 15.99
C LYS A 200 14.16 0.48 15.35
N GLY A 201 13.45 -0.66 15.25
CA GLY A 201 13.84 -1.81 14.44
C GLY A 201 13.69 -1.60 12.93
N LEU A 202 13.61 -0.34 12.49
CA LEU A 202 13.58 0.12 11.10
C LEU A 202 12.36 -0.37 10.29
N ILE A 203 11.21 -0.44 10.95
CA ILE A 203 9.93 -0.76 10.30
C ILE A 203 8.81 0.10 10.87
N SER A 204 7.89 0.53 10.01
CA SER A 204 6.63 1.17 10.39
C SER A 204 5.44 0.34 9.92
N GLU A 205 4.38 0.31 10.73
CA GLU A 205 3.10 -0.34 10.46
C GLU A 205 2.00 0.72 10.37
N TRP A 206 1.24 0.68 9.28
CA TRP A 206 0.17 1.64 8.99
C TRP A 206 -1.14 0.88 8.81
N ASN A 207 -1.96 0.86 9.84
CA ASN A 207 -3.26 0.20 9.83
C ASN A 207 -4.34 1.19 9.45
N ASN A 208 -5.02 0.96 8.33
CA ASN A 208 -6.18 1.77 7.95
C ASN A 208 -7.29 1.62 8.98
N THR A 209 -7.97 2.72 9.34
CA THR A 209 -8.96 2.70 10.43
C THR A 209 -10.32 2.16 10.01
N THR A 210 -10.60 2.09 8.70
CA THR A 210 -11.90 1.69 8.15
C THR A 210 -11.85 0.37 7.38
N LEU A 211 -10.68 -0.02 6.89
CA LEU A 211 -10.47 -1.21 6.07
C LEU A 211 -9.51 -2.17 6.77
N ASP A 212 -9.67 -3.48 6.57
CA ASP A 212 -8.65 -4.48 6.95
C ASP A 212 -7.46 -4.40 5.97
N LEU A 213 -6.80 -3.25 6.00
CA LEU A 213 -5.69 -2.87 5.12
C LEU A 213 -4.53 -2.39 5.97
N THR A 214 -3.38 -3.05 5.81
CA THR A 214 -2.15 -2.73 6.54
C THR A 214 -1.01 -2.55 5.55
N TYR A 215 -0.19 -1.52 5.76
CA TYR A 215 1.11 -1.36 5.10
C TYR A 215 2.22 -1.50 6.11
N TYR A 216 3.30 -2.13 5.68
CA TYR A 216 4.59 -2.18 6.38
C TYR A 216 5.61 -1.48 5.48
N ILE A 217 6.26 -0.47 6.02
CA ILE A 217 7.24 0.34 5.28
C ILE A 217 8.55 0.30 6.04
N ALA A 218 9.61 -0.07 5.33
CA ALA A 218 10.96 -0.04 5.87
C ALA A 218 11.39 1.40 6.13
N LEU A 219 12.13 1.61 7.22
CA LEU A 219 12.68 2.89 7.64
C LEU A 219 14.18 2.91 7.40
N GLU A 220 14.72 4.10 7.33
CA GLU A 220 16.17 4.35 7.24
C GLU A 220 16.70 4.71 8.62
N PRO A 221 17.94 4.29 8.96
CA PRO A 221 18.58 4.63 10.22
C PRO A 221 18.93 6.09 10.32
#